data_1ee6d389ef393edc620483cfa2026d4b
#
_entry.id   1ee6d389ef393edc620483cfa2026d4b
#
_cell.length_a   1.000
_cell.length_b   1.000
_cell.length_c   1.000
_cell.angle_alpha   90.00
_cell.angle_beta   90.00
_cell.angle_gamma   90.00
#
_symmetry.space_group_name_H-M   'P 1'
#
loop_
_entity.id
_entity.type
_entity.pdbx_description
1 polymer ?
#
loop_
_entity_poly.entity_id
_entity_poly.type
_entity_poly.pdbx_seq_one_letter_code
_entity_poly.pdbx_strand_id
1 'polypeptide(L)'
;AHPDSVAACVLWSLAIQQAITTAEPDQVFDWEAAVRNGLGHIVEDRRQRWDGLITEAVTGPPGMFNPNGYVVTAFQAALSAIINTPVPAEQPSDHLRDALVAAVRIGHDTDTVAAIAGALLGARWGAGAIPDEWNTLIHGERRRDSEPVTGTELEQLARRAVGA
;
A
#
# COMPACT_ATOMS: atom_id res chain seq x y z
N ALA A 1 18.96 -10.57 -4.61
CA ALA A 1 17.99 -9.95 -3.68
C ALA A 1 17.68 -10.93 -2.55
N HIS A 2 17.33 -10.41 -1.36
CA HIS A 2 16.91 -11.27 -0.25
C HIS A 2 15.58 -11.97 -0.60
N PRO A 3 15.40 -13.28 -0.30
CA PRO A 3 14.19 -13.99 -0.71
C PRO A 3 12.89 -13.37 -0.15
N ASP A 4 12.90 -12.84 1.07
CA ASP A 4 11.74 -12.18 1.64
C ASP A 4 11.40 -10.86 0.91
N SER A 5 12.41 -10.13 0.41
CA SER A 5 12.15 -8.93 -0.40
C SER A 5 11.50 -9.28 -1.73
N VAL A 6 11.94 -10.37 -2.36
CA VAL A 6 11.31 -10.84 -3.60
C VAL A 6 9.86 -11.25 -3.36
N ALA A 7 9.59 -12.06 -2.31
CA ALA A 7 8.25 -12.49 -1.98
C ALA A 7 7.33 -11.31 -1.66
N ALA A 8 7.77 -10.38 -0.80
CA ALA A 8 7.00 -9.18 -0.47
C ALA A 8 6.63 -8.37 -1.72
N CYS A 9 7.61 -8.13 -2.63
CA CYS A 9 7.35 -7.40 -3.87
C CYS A 9 6.34 -8.13 -4.77
N VAL A 10 6.44 -9.45 -4.92
CA VAL A 10 5.50 -10.23 -5.73
C VAL A 10 4.09 -10.14 -5.16
N LEU A 11 3.92 -10.40 -3.86
CA LEU A 11 2.62 -10.36 -3.19
C LEU A 11 1.97 -8.98 -3.31
N TRP A 12 2.75 -7.92 -3.03
CA TRP A 12 2.23 -6.56 -3.07
C TRP A 12 1.90 -6.07 -4.48
N SER A 13 2.75 -6.37 -5.46
CA SER A 13 2.51 -5.99 -6.86
C SER A 13 1.26 -6.66 -7.44
N LEU A 14 1.02 -7.94 -7.11
CA LEU A 14 -0.19 -8.64 -7.55
C LEU A 14 -1.46 -8.13 -6.85
N ALA A 15 -1.36 -7.75 -5.57
CA ALA A 15 -2.47 -7.10 -4.87
C ALA A 15 -2.80 -5.73 -5.49
N ILE A 16 -1.80 -4.92 -5.84
CA ILE A 16 -1.97 -3.65 -6.56
C ILE A 16 -2.62 -3.89 -7.93
N GLN A 17 -2.12 -4.86 -8.69
CA GLN A 17 -2.71 -5.21 -9.99
C GLN A 17 -4.19 -5.58 -9.84
N GLN A 18 -4.52 -6.41 -8.86
CA GLN A 18 -5.92 -6.78 -8.60
C GLN A 18 -6.74 -5.55 -8.20
N ALA A 19 -6.24 -4.67 -7.33
CA ALA A 19 -6.94 -3.46 -6.94
C ALA A 19 -7.28 -2.55 -8.12
N ILE A 20 -6.36 -2.42 -9.10
CA ILE A 20 -6.59 -1.64 -10.32
C ILE A 20 -7.63 -2.31 -11.23
N THR A 21 -7.53 -3.64 -11.41
CA THR A 21 -8.38 -4.37 -12.38
C THR A 21 -9.78 -4.66 -11.88
N THR A 22 -10.00 -4.64 -10.56
CA THR A 22 -11.31 -4.89 -9.93
C THR A 22 -11.90 -3.64 -9.29
N ALA A 23 -11.50 -2.44 -9.74
CA ALA A 23 -11.92 -1.17 -9.19
C ALA A 23 -13.37 -0.80 -9.58
N GLU A 24 -14.34 -1.64 -9.23
CA GLU A 24 -15.76 -1.29 -9.29
C GLU A 24 -16.11 -0.49 -8.01
N PRO A 25 -16.69 0.72 -8.14
CA PRO A 25 -16.91 1.63 -7.01
C PRO A 25 -17.73 1.02 -5.86
N ASP A 26 -18.72 0.20 -6.18
CA ASP A 26 -19.68 -0.37 -5.23
C ASP A 26 -19.29 -1.75 -4.69
N GLN A 27 -18.15 -2.30 -5.14
CA GLN A 27 -17.71 -3.63 -4.69
C GLN A 27 -16.79 -3.52 -3.48
N VAL A 28 -17.12 -4.27 -2.42
CA VAL A 28 -16.21 -4.43 -1.28
C VAL A 28 -14.93 -5.13 -1.76
N PHE A 29 -13.79 -4.48 -1.55
CA PHE A 29 -12.50 -5.05 -1.91
C PHE A 29 -11.94 -5.89 -0.77
N ASP A 30 -11.66 -7.14 -1.04
CA ASP A 30 -11.05 -8.07 -0.08
C ASP A 30 -9.52 -7.92 -0.12
N TRP A 31 -9.00 -7.11 0.80
CA TRP A 31 -7.56 -6.81 0.92
C TRP A 31 -6.74 -8.07 1.24
N GLU A 32 -7.26 -8.95 2.10
CA GLU A 32 -6.57 -10.19 2.47
C GLU A 32 -6.50 -11.13 1.27
N ALA A 33 -7.61 -11.38 0.60
CA ALA A 33 -7.64 -12.24 -0.59
C ALA A 33 -6.73 -11.71 -1.70
N ALA A 34 -6.70 -10.39 -1.93
CA ALA A 34 -5.84 -9.78 -2.93
C ALA A 34 -4.36 -10.08 -2.70
N VAL A 35 -3.91 -10.02 -1.44
CA VAL A 35 -2.52 -10.36 -1.09
C VAL A 35 -2.28 -11.86 -1.17
N ARG A 36 -3.19 -12.70 -0.65
CA ARG A 36 -3.06 -14.17 -0.65
C ARG A 36 -3.03 -14.77 -2.05
N ASN A 37 -3.72 -14.16 -3.03
CA ASN A 37 -3.68 -14.59 -4.43
C ASN A 37 -2.26 -14.61 -5.02
N GLY A 38 -1.36 -13.80 -4.47
CA GLY A 38 0.07 -13.81 -4.84
C GLY A 38 0.85 -15.02 -4.35
N LEU A 39 0.37 -15.78 -3.36
CA LEU A 39 1.12 -16.90 -2.76
C LEU A 39 1.48 -17.99 -3.78
N GLY A 40 0.65 -18.19 -4.80
CA GLY A 40 0.94 -19.12 -5.89
C GLY A 40 2.14 -18.74 -6.76
N HIS A 41 2.56 -17.47 -6.71
CA HIS A 41 3.63 -16.91 -7.55
C HIS A 41 4.99 -16.79 -6.83
N ILE A 42 5.06 -17.10 -5.54
CA ILE A 42 6.33 -17.20 -4.81
C ILE A 42 6.80 -18.65 -4.72
N VAL A 43 8.09 -18.83 -4.43
CA VAL A 43 8.69 -20.16 -4.31
C VAL A 43 8.00 -20.99 -3.21
N GLU A 44 7.81 -22.29 -3.47
CA GLU A 44 6.94 -23.15 -2.67
C GLU A 44 7.37 -23.26 -1.20
N ASP A 45 8.68 -23.35 -0.94
CA ASP A 45 9.23 -23.41 0.42
C ASP A 45 8.96 -22.16 1.27
N ARG A 46 8.51 -21.07 0.67
CA ARG A 46 8.16 -19.80 1.32
C ARG A 46 6.67 -19.60 1.53
N ARG A 47 5.81 -20.31 0.80
CA ARG A 47 4.35 -20.10 0.81
C ARG A 47 3.76 -20.21 2.21
N GLN A 48 4.04 -21.30 2.91
CA GLN A 48 3.52 -21.52 4.26
C GLN A 48 3.95 -20.41 5.24
N ARG A 49 5.23 -20.00 5.17
CA ARG A 49 5.73 -18.91 6.00
C ARG A 49 5.00 -17.60 5.71
N TRP A 50 4.86 -17.23 4.43
CA TRP A 50 4.19 -15.98 4.04
C TRP A 50 2.69 -16.00 4.31
N ASP A 51 2.05 -17.16 4.18
CA ASP A 51 0.66 -17.35 4.58
C ASP A 51 0.45 -17.06 6.08
N GLY A 52 1.35 -17.56 6.93
CA GLY A 52 1.36 -17.25 8.36
C GLY A 52 1.60 -15.76 8.64
N LEU A 53 2.56 -15.12 7.96
CA LEU A 53 2.84 -13.69 8.11
C LEU A 53 1.67 -12.80 7.69
N ILE A 54 0.93 -13.19 6.64
CA ILE A 54 -0.31 -12.50 6.24
C ILE A 54 -1.38 -12.69 7.31
N THR A 55 -1.54 -13.90 7.85
CA THR A 55 -2.50 -14.16 8.94
C THR A 55 -2.21 -13.30 10.17
N GLU A 56 -0.94 -13.20 10.57
CA GLU A 56 -0.52 -12.32 11.66
C GLU A 56 -0.88 -10.85 11.39
N ALA A 57 -0.63 -10.36 10.16
CA ALA A 57 -0.93 -8.99 9.78
C ALA A 57 -2.43 -8.68 9.79
N VAL A 58 -3.25 -9.65 9.37
CA VAL A 58 -4.72 -9.50 9.33
C VAL A 58 -5.33 -9.48 10.74
N THR A 59 -4.81 -10.31 11.64
CA THR A 59 -5.37 -10.50 12.98
C THR A 59 -4.73 -9.60 14.05
N GLY A 60 -3.50 -9.13 13.80
CA GLY A 60 -2.76 -8.29 14.75
C GLY A 60 -2.98 -6.81 14.52
N PRO A 61 -2.97 -6.00 15.60
CA PRO A 61 -3.07 -4.54 15.48
C PRO A 61 -1.78 -3.98 14.82
N PRO A 62 -1.87 -2.86 14.06
CA PRO A 62 -0.72 -2.31 13.33
C PRO A 62 0.53 -2.07 14.18
N GLY A 63 0.36 -1.58 15.41
CA GLY A 63 1.47 -1.31 16.35
C GLY A 63 2.24 -2.56 16.81
N MET A 64 1.74 -3.78 16.55
CA MET A 64 2.43 -5.02 16.85
C MET A 64 3.66 -5.25 15.95
N PHE A 65 3.66 -4.68 14.73
CA PHE A 65 4.71 -4.86 13.72
C PHE A 65 5.78 -3.77 13.83
N ASN A 66 6.40 -3.71 14.98
CA ASN A 66 7.39 -2.71 15.34
C ASN A 66 8.59 -3.39 16.04
N PRO A 67 9.87 -3.17 15.62
CA PRO A 67 10.31 -2.23 14.58
C PRO A 67 10.00 -2.69 13.15
N ASN A 68 9.70 -1.73 12.26
CA ASN A 68 9.20 -1.97 10.91
C ASN A 68 10.17 -1.57 9.77
N GLY A 69 11.45 -1.46 10.08
CA GLY A 69 12.51 -1.23 9.08
C GLY A 69 12.95 -2.48 8.31
N TYR A 70 12.44 -3.67 8.66
CA TYR A 70 12.69 -4.90 7.93
C TYR A 70 11.52 -5.23 6.99
N VAL A 71 11.81 -5.71 5.79
CA VAL A 71 10.79 -5.91 4.73
C VAL A 71 9.56 -6.69 5.16
N VAL A 72 9.71 -7.71 6.01
CA VAL A 72 8.57 -8.52 6.49
C VAL A 72 7.70 -7.70 7.43
N THR A 73 8.28 -7.06 8.43
CA THR A 73 7.52 -6.25 9.40
C THR A 73 6.97 -4.98 8.75
N ALA A 74 7.64 -4.38 7.76
CA ALA A 74 7.11 -3.27 6.97
C ALA A 74 5.86 -3.69 6.17
N PHE A 75 5.91 -4.85 5.51
CA PHE A 75 4.78 -5.45 4.79
C PHE A 75 3.61 -5.72 5.74
N GLN A 76 3.87 -6.38 6.90
CA GLN A 76 2.84 -6.69 7.89
C GLN A 76 2.23 -5.42 8.49
N ALA A 77 3.04 -4.41 8.80
CA ALA A 77 2.59 -3.12 9.31
C ALA A 77 1.65 -2.42 8.31
N ALA A 78 2.04 -2.38 7.03
CA ALA A 78 1.23 -1.77 5.98
C ALA A 78 -0.10 -2.51 5.76
N LEU A 79 -0.06 -3.85 5.68
CA LEU A 79 -1.26 -4.67 5.51
C LEU A 79 -2.21 -4.54 6.70
N SER A 80 -1.66 -4.62 7.92
CA SER A 80 -2.44 -4.47 9.15
C SER A 80 -3.07 -3.08 9.26
N ALA A 81 -2.37 -2.01 8.91
CA ALA A 81 -2.92 -0.66 8.90
C ALA A 81 -4.11 -0.52 7.93
N ILE A 82 -4.03 -1.14 6.76
CA ILE A 82 -5.12 -1.15 5.77
C ILE A 82 -6.34 -1.93 6.32
N ILE A 83 -6.14 -3.17 6.74
CA ILE A 83 -7.25 -4.09 7.10
C ILE A 83 -7.92 -3.68 8.40
N ASN A 84 -7.16 -3.20 9.38
CA ASN A 84 -7.72 -2.81 10.68
C ASN A 84 -8.29 -1.39 10.70
N THR A 85 -8.24 -0.65 9.59
CA THR A 85 -8.91 0.63 9.42
C THR A 85 -10.28 0.40 8.77
N PRO A 86 -11.40 0.77 9.41
CA PRO A 86 -12.72 0.60 8.81
C PRO A 86 -12.88 1.43 7.53
N VAL A 87 -13.52 0.86 6.53
CA VAL A 87 -13.94 1.61 5.33
C VAL A 87 -15.18 2.43 5.68
N PRO A 88 -15.15 3.77 5.59
CA PRO A 88 -16.30 4.61 5.93
C PRO A 88 -17.48 4.36 4.97
N ALA A 89 -18.70 4.20 5.52
CA ALA A 89 -19.87 3.90 4.71
C ALA A 89 -20.32 5.08 3.83
N GLU A 90 -20.18 6.33 4.32
CA GLU A 90 -20.61 7.54 3.60
C GLU A 90 -19.61 7.94 2.49
N GLN A 91 -18.33 7.80 2.75
CA GLN A 91 -17.24 8.15 1.82
C GLN A 91 -16.16 7.08 1.87
N PRO A 92 -16.33 5.95 1.15
CA PRO A 92 -15.40 4.82 1.21
C PRO A 92 -13.94 5.17 0.87
N SER A 93 -13.72 6.15 0.00
CA SER A 93 -12.38 6.61 -0.39
C SER A 93 -11.59 7.29 0.74
N ASP A 94 -12.26 7.78 1.80
CA ASP A 94 -11.60 8.30 3.00
C ASP A 94 -10.78 7.23 3.73
N HIS A 95 -11.04 5.95 3.46
CA HIS A 95 -10.23 4.84 3.93
C HIS A 95 -8.74 5.02 3.58
N LEU A 96 -8.41 5.60 2.41
CA LEU A 96 -7.02 5.90 2.05
C LEU A 96 -6.36 6.79 3.10
N ARG A 97 -6.99 7.91 3.44
CA ARG A 97 -6.47 8.86 4.43
C ARG A 97 -6.34 8.19 5.80
N ASP A 98 -7.40 7.53 6.24
CA ASP A 98 -7.48 6.98 7.60
C ASP A 98 -6.49 5.82 7.81
N ALA A 99 -6.32 4.94 6.82
CA ALA A 99 -5.35 3.86 6.85
C ALA A 99 -3.90 4.37 6.77
N LEU A 100 -3.62 5.43 5.99
CA LEU A 100 -2.30 6.06 5.98
C LEU A 100 -1.97 6.73 7.32
N VAL A 101 -2.94 7.39 7.95
CA VAL A 101 -2.77 7.94 9.30
C VAL A 101 -2.49 6.81 10.30
N ALA A 102 -3.19 5.66 10.19
CA ALA A 102 -2.92 4.50 11.03
C ALA A 102 -1.51 3.95 10.81
N ALA A 103 -1.05 3.86 9.56
CA ALA A 103 0.31 3.42 9.22
C ALA A 103 1.39 4.34 9.83
N VAL A 104 1.22 5.66 9.72
CA VAL A 104 2.16 6.64 10.30
C VAL A 104 2.18 6.56 11.83
N ARG A 105 1.04 6.32 12.48
CA ARG A 105 0.94 6.21 13.95
C ARG A 105 1.66 5.02 14.55
N ILE A 106 2.06 4.02 13.75
CA ILE A 106 2.90 2.91 14.23
C ILE A 106 4.25 3.42 14.76
N GLY A 107 4.79 4.47 14.16
CA GLY A 107 6.11 4.99 14.49
C GLY A 107 7.25 4.28 13.75
N HIS A 108 8.49 4.63 14.11
CA HIS A 108 9.73 4.13 13.51
C HIS A 108 9.86 4.46 12.00
N ASP A 109 9.85 3.47 11.13
CA ASP A 109 10.02 3.65 9.67
C ASP A 109 8.67 3.97 9.00
N THR A 110 8.10 5.10 9.37
CA THR A 110 6.74 5.49 9.00
C THR A 110 6.59 5.83 7.53
N ASP A 111 7.59 6.42 6.93
CA ASP A 111 7.63 6.79 5.51
C ASP A 111 7.62 5.55 4.60
N THR A 112 8.43 4.53 4.93
CA THR A 112 8.43 3.26 4.22
C THR A 112 7.08 2.55 4.34
N VAL A 113 6.53 2.43 5.55
CA VAL A 113 5.23 1.75 5.77
C VAL A 113 4.11 2.49 5.07
N ALA A 114 4.07 3.82 5.17
CA ALA A 114 3.06 4.62 4.51
C ALA A 114 3.18 4.58 2.97
N ALA A 115 4.40 4.53 2.42
CA ALA A 115 4.60 4.37 0.97
C ALA A 115 4.09 3.00 0.48
N ILE A 116 4.37 1.92 1.21
CA ILE A 116 3.86 0.58 0.89
C ILE A 116 2.33 0.57 0.93
N ALA A 117 1.72 1.03 2.02
CA ALA A 117 0.27 1.08 2.17
C ALA A 117 -0.39 1.98 1.11
N GLY A 118 0.19 3.16 0.88
CA GLY A 118 -0.31 4.15 -0.08
C GLY A 118 -0.36 3.66 -1.51
N ALA A 119 0.59 2.81 -1.92
CA ALA A 119 0.59 2.21 -3.26
C ALA A 119 -0.64 1.33 -3.49
N LEU A 120 -1.02 0.49 -2.52
CA LEU A 120 -2.19 -0.38 -2.62
C LEU A 120 -3.51 0.38 -2.44
N LEU A 121 -3.55 1.30 -1.48
CA LEU A 121 -4.72 2.16 -1.24
C LEU A 121 -5.00 3.07 -2.44
N GLY A 122 -3.96 3.68 -3.02
CA GLY A 122 -4.07 4.52 -4.21
C GLY A 122 -4.52 3.74 -5.45
N ALA A 123 -4.09 2.48 -5.59
CA ALA A 123 -4.53 1.58 -6.64
C ALA A 123 -6.04 1.29 -6.54
N ARG A 124 -6.57 1.18 -5.32
CA ARG A 124 -7.99 0.92 -5.08
C ARG A 124 -8.87 2.16 -5.22
N TRP A 125 -8.44 3.27 -4.58
CA TRP A 125 -9.30 4.44 -4.42
C TRP A 125 -9.03 5.54 -5.46
N GLY A 126 -7.90 5.46 -6.17
CA GLY A 126 -7.51 6.44 -7.18
C GLY A 126 -6.94 7.74 -6.61
N ALA A 127 -6.44 8.59 -7.50
CA ALA A 127 -5.81 9.86 -7.12
C ALA A 127 -6.79 10.85 -6.44
N GLY A 128 -8.08 10.79 -6.78
CA GLY A 128 -9.11 11.64 -6.16
C GLY A 128 -9.39 11.35 -4.69
N ALA A 129 -8.86 10.24 -4.14
CA ALA A 129 -8.96 9.93 -2.71
C ALA A 129 -7.86 10.61 -1.87
N ILE A 130 -6.84 11.16 -2.52
CA ILE A 130 -5.75 11.86 -1.83
C ILE A 130 -6.28 13.23 -1.37
N PRO A 131 -6.19 13.58 -0.06
CA PRO A 131 -6.59 14.90 0.40
C PRO A 131 -5.86 16.02 -0.35
N ASP A 132 -6.59 17.05 -0.78
CA ASP A 132 -6.01 18.17 -1.54
C ASP A 132 -4.84 18.83 -0.81
N GLU A 133 -4.95 18.96 0.52
CA GLU A 133 -3.91 19.50 1.38
C GLU A 133 -2.60 18.67 1.32
N TRP A 134 -2.70 17.34 1.20
CA TRP A 134 -1.53 16.48 1.05
C TRP A 134 -0.94 16.59 -0.35
N ASN A 135 -1.80 16.62 -1.37
CA ASN A 135 -1.35 16.71 -2.76
C ASN A 135 -0.57 18.01 -3.03
N THR A 136 -0.97 19.12 -2.39
CA THR A 136 -0.27 20.40 -2.50
C THR A 136 1.10 20.42 -1.82
N LEU A 137 1.31 19.55 -0.84
CA LEU A 137 2.59 19.44 -0.11
C LEU A 137 3.56 18.47 -0.77
N ILE A 138 3.09 17.59 -1.67
CA ILE A 138 3.96 16.64 -2.35
C ILE A 138 4.89 17.37 -3.30
N HIS A 139 6.19 17.25 -3.04
CA HIS A 139 7.23 17.74 -3.93
C HIS A 139 8.48 16.86 -3.82
N GLY A 140 9.25 16.82 -4.89
CA GLY A 140 10.51 16.08 -4.94
C GLY A 140 11.40 16.59 -6.05
N GLU A 141 12.70 16.30 -6.00
CA GLU A 141 13.67 16.68 -7.00
C GLU A 141 14.10 15.47 -7.84
N ARG A 142 14.05 15.59 -9.17
CA ARG A 142 14.58 14.56 -10.08
C ARG A 142 16.11 14.59 -10.15
N ARG A 143 16.68 15.77 -10.04
CA ARG A 143 18.11 16.04 -10.05
C ARG A 143 18.38 17.26 -9.16
N ARG A 144 19.59 17.35 -8.66
CA ARG A 144 20.07 18.54 -7.97
C ARG A 144 19.89 19.75 -8.89
N ASP A 145 19.31 20.82 -8.37
CA ASP A 145 19.03 22.08 -9.08
C ASP A 145 17.97 21.99 -10.21
N SER A 146 17.11 20.96 -10.22
CA SER A 146 15.94 20.90 -11.10
C SER A 146 14.71 21.50 -10.41
N GLU A 147 13.72 21.94 -11.24
CA GLU A 147 12.41 22.32 -10.70
C GLU A 147 11.80 21.13 -9.94
N PRO A 148 11.16 21.39 -8.78
CA PRO A 148 10.51 20.35 -8.00
C PRO A 148 9.41 19.64 -8.81
N VAL A 149 9.32 18.31 -8.66
CA VAL A 149 8.20 17.54 -9.17
C VAL A 149 7.06 17.62 -8.16
N THR A 150 5.90 18.08 -8.59
CA THR A 150 4.70 18.24 -7.77
C THR A 150 3.78 17.01 -7.85
N GLY A 151 2.80 16.92 -6.95
CA GLY A 151 1.76 15.88 -7.00
C GLY A 151 1.02 15.86 -8.35
N THR A 152 0.70 17.03 -8.90
CA THR A 152 0.07 17.16 -10.24
C THR A 152 0.94 16.59 -11.35
N GLU A 153 2.25 16.82 -11.32
CA GLU A 153 3.15 16.28 -12.33
C GLU A 153 3.32 14.76 -12.20
N LEU A 154 3.29 14.22 -10.96
CA LEU A 154 3.29 12.78 -10.74
C LEU A 154 2.02 12.13 -11.31
N GLU A 155 0.85 12.74 -11.14
CA GLU A 155 -0.40 12.27 -11.75
C GLU A 155 -0.32 12.29 -13.29
N GLN A 156 0.20 13.35 -13.87
CA GLN A 156 0.42 13.44 -15.33
C GLN A 156 1.40 12.39 -15.85
N LEU A 157 2.44 12.07 -15.06
CA LEU A 157 3.38 11.00 -15.39
C LEU A 157 2.69 9.64 -15.38
N ALA A 158 1.85 9.38 -14.38
CA ALA A 158 1.08 8.13 -14.28
C ALA A 158 0.13 7.97 -15.47
N ARG A 159 -0.63 9.02 -15.82
CA ARG A 159 -1.51 9.01 -17.01
C ARG A 159 -0.75 8.70 -18.30
N ARG A 160 0.38 9.37 -18.52
CA ARG A 160 1.23 9.09 -19.69
C ARG A 160 1.77 7.66 -19.73
N ALA A 161 2.07 7.07 -18.58
CA ALA A 161 2.59 5.70 -18.50
C ALA A 161 1.55 4.66 -18.97
N VAL A 162 0.27 4.93 -18.80
CA VAL A 162 -0.83 4.03 -19.22
C VAL A 162 -1.49 4.44 -20.54
N GLY A 163 -0.99 5.47 -21.20
CA GLY A 163 -1.50 5.93 -22.49
C GLY A 163 -2.83 6.70 -22.40
N ALA A 164 -3.13 7.30 -21.26
CA ALA A 164 -4.34 8.09 -20.99
C ALA A 164 -4.05 9.59 -21.03
#